data_5f8efa511dbaa2d4ee1e2743d995e743
#
_entry.id   5f8efa511dbaa2d4ee1e2743d995e743
#
_cell.length_a   1.000
_cell.length_b   1.000
_cell.length_c   1.000
_cell.angle_alpha   90.00
_cell.angle_beta   90.00
_cell.angle_gamma   90.00
#
_symmetry.space_group_name_H-M   'P 1'
#
loop_
_entity.id
_entity.type
_entity.pdbx_description
1 polymer ?
#
loop_
_entity_poly.entity_id
_entity_poly.type
_entity_poly.pdbx_seq_one_letter_code
_entity_poly.pdbx_strand_id
1 'polypeptide(L)'
;GSEMMAISAQKNKIHVAIATWEWGSYFDPKLKLNGIKLNISKWRRPAPNTIPWDTKAAGLYMICTLSKHEAEAQGFTDSLMLDCEGNIAEATGANVFFKNQSGELHTPIPDSFLDGITRREIIKIANTKGIKVVERKIRPEEMKDFIGCFLTGTAAEVTPVSQIAKYNFKVCNLITDLDESYQNLVRKKSAA
;
A
#
# COMPACT_ATOMS: atom_id res chain seq x y z
N GLY A 1 -9.46 17.80 20.20
CA GLY A 1 -10.61 18.27 20.99
C GLY A 1 -11.52 19.18 20.17
N SER A 2 -12.66 19.47 20.70
CA SER A 2 -13.71 20.28 20.05
C SER A 2 -14.10 21.50 20.90
N GLU A 3 -13.16 22.03 21.67
CA GLU A 3 -13.39 23.12 22.62
C GLU A 3 -13.65 24.45 21.91
N MET A 4 -13.15 24.59 20.68
CA MET A 4 -13.35 25.79 19.88
C MET A 4 -13.52 25.42 18.40
N MET A 5 -14.54 25.97 17.77
CA MET A 5 -14.75 25.89 16.32
C MET A 5 -13.99 27.03 15.64
N ALA A 6 -12.70 26.78 15.36
CA ALA A 6 -11.80 27.73 14.69
C ALA A 6 -10.74 26.98 13.87
N ILE A 7 -10.06 27.68 12.97
CA ILE A 7 -8.93 27.12 12.23
C ILE A 7 -7.76 26.81 13.21
N SER A 8 -7.50 27.69 14.18
CA SER A 8 -6.49 27.44 15.18
C SER A 8 -6.96 26.38 16.19
N ALA A 9 -6.21 25.31 16.33
CA ALA A 9 -6.45 24.24 17.28
C ALA A 9 -5.52 24.26 18.51
N GLN A 10 -4.73 25.31 18.68
CA GLN A 10 -3.68 25.37 19.72
C GLN A 10 -4.23 25.28 21.16
N LYS A 11 -5.47 25.71 21.37
CA LYS A 11 -6.14 25.63 22.68
C LYS A 11 -6.95 24.35 22.88
N ASN A 12 -7.07 23.52 21.85
CA ASN A 12 -7.79 22.27 21.91
C ASN A 12 -6.96 21.19 22.65
N LYS A 13 -7.65 20.36 23.42
CA LYS A 13 -7.01 19.21 24.08
C LYS A 13 -6.72 18.12 23.04
N ILE A 14 -5.58 17.47 23.21
CA ILE A 14 -5.25 16.27 22.46
C ILE A 14 -5.84 15.09 23.20
N HIS A 15 -6.71 14.33 22.54
CA HIS A 15 -7.28 13.10 23.05
C HIS A 15 -6.56 11.92 22.42
N VAL A 16 -6.12 10.97 23.25
CA VAL A 16 -5.50 9.72 22.81
C VAL A 16 -6.41 8.57 23.23
N ALA A 17 -6.78 7.71 22.29
CA ALA A 17 -7.55 6.51 22.54
C ALA A 17 -6.88 5.31 21.87
N ILE A 18 -6.85 4.16 22.57
CA ILE A 18 -6.43 2.88 22.03
C ILE A 18 -7.66 1.97 22.05
N ALA A 19 -8.09 1.52 20.88
CA ALA A 19 -9.20 0.60 20.74
C ALA A 19 -8.72 -0.70 20.10
N THR A 20 -9.17 -1.82 20.64
CA THR A 20 -8.88 -3.15 20.12
C THR A 20 -10.20 -3.90 19.90
N TRP A 21 -10.28 -4.61 18.77
CA TRP A 21 -11.42 -5.47 18.45
C TRP A 21 -10.96 -6.61 17.53
N GLU A 22 -11.75 -7.65 17.46
CA GLU A 22 -11.52 -8.72 16.51
C GLU A 22 -11.74 -8.20 15.08
N TRP A 23 -10.74 -8.39 14.22
CA TRP A 23 -10.79 -8.00 12.82
C TRP A 23 -10.41 -9.19 11.93
N GLY A 24 -11.31 -9.55 11.04
CA GLY A 24 -11.05 -10.58 10.03
C GLY A 24 -10.04 -10.15 8.96
N SER A 25 -9.86 -10.96 7.94
CA SER A 25 -9.00 -10.63 6.81
C SER A 25 -9.49 -9.37 6.07
N TYR A 26 -8.58 -8.47 5.74
CA TYR A 26 -8.91 -7.23 5.00
C TYR A 26 -9.42 -7.52 3.58
N PHE A 27 -8.85 -8.52 2.92
CA PHE A 27 -9.33 -9.05 1.65
C PHE A 27 -9.84 -10.46 1.82
N ASP A 28 -10.81 -10.87 0.99
CA ASP A 28 -11.26 -12.27 0.94
C ASP A 28 -10.04 -13.19 0.73
N PRO A 29 -9.85 -14.23 1.55
CA PRO A 29 -8.73 -15.17 1.42
C PRO A 29 -8.59 -15.79 0.03
N LYS A 30 -9.70 -16.06 -0.67
CA LYS A 30 -9.69 -16.58 -2.04
C LYS A 30 -9.15 -15.56 -3.04
N LEU A 31 -9.51 -14.28 -2.86
CA LEU A 31 -8.98 -13.19 -3.68
C LEU A 31 -7.48 -12.98 -3.39
N LYS A 32 -7.06 -13.13 -2.13
CA LYS A 32 -5.63 -13.04 -1.77
C LYS A 32 -4.82 -14.14 -2.46
N LEU A 33 -5.32 -15.37 -2.56
CA LEU A 33 -4.64 -16.48 -3.24
C LEU A 33 -4.48 -16.25 -4.76
N ASN A 34 -5.51 -15.70 -5.40
CA ASN A 34 -5.52 -15.49 -6.85
C ASN A 34 -4.93 -14.15 -7.28
N GLY A 35 -4.64 -13.27 -6.32
CA GLY A 35 -4.25 -11.89 -6.53
C GLY A 35 -5.45 -10.98 -6.80
N ILE A 36 -5.48 -9.84 -6.13
CA ILE A 36 -6.52 -8.82 -6.29
C ILE A 36 -6.35 -8.04 -7.60
N LYS A 37 -7.41 -7.36 -8.02
CA LYS A 37 -7.42 -6.53 -9.24
C LYS A 37 -7.58 -5.06 -8.87
N LEU A 38 -6.79 -4.19 -9.48
CA LEU A 38 -6.82 -2.75 -9.29
C LEU A 38 -7.18 -2.04 -10.60
N ASN A 39 -7.93 -0.94 -10.52
CA ASN A 39 -7.94 0.06 -11.59
C ASN A 39 -6.82 1.10 -11.33
N ILE A 40 -6.72 2.12 -12.18
CA ILE A 40 -5.90 3.31 -11.91
C ILE A 40 -6.86 4.44 -11.56
N SER A 41 -6.66 5.03 -10.37
CA SER A 41 -7.48 6.14 -9.90
C SER A 41 -7.34 7.38 -10.79
N LYS A 42 -8.44 8.09 -10.97
CA LYS A 42 -8.40 9.47 -11.52
C LYS A 42 -7.90 10.50 -10.49
N TRP A 43 -8.03 10.19 -9.19
CA TRP A 43 -7.52 11.02 -8.10
C TRP A 43 -6.04 10.76 -7.91
N ARG A 44 -5.27 11.80 -7.66
CA ARG A 44 -3.82 11.72 -7.46
C ARG A 44 -3.46 11.99 -6.02
N ARG A 45 -2.35 11.43 -5.57
CA ARG A 45 -1.76 11.83 -4.29
C ARG A 45 -1.34 13.30 -4.39
N PRO A 46 -1.56 14.08 -3.31
CA PRO A 46 -1.23 15.50 -3.31
C PRO A 46 0.27 15.73 -3.44
N ALA A 47 0.65 16.89 -3.98
CA ALA A 47 2.05 17.29 -4.06
C ALA A 47 2.64 17.47 -2.64
N PRO A 48 3.93 17.15 -2.44
CA PRO A 48 4.56 17.16 -1.10
C PRO A 48 4.46 18.47 -0.33
N ASN A 49 4.36 19.59 -1.03
CA ASN A 49 4.26 20.93 -0.44
C ASN A 49 2.83 21.46 -0.25
N THR A 50 1.82 20.65 -0.52
CA THR A 50 0.41 21.08 -0.44
C THR A 50 -0.31 20.56 0.80
N ILE A 51 0.19 19.50 1.43
CA ILE A 51 -0.41 18.84 2.57
C ILE A 51 0.68 18.03 3.32
N PRO A 52 0.57 17.78 4.62
CA PRO A 52 1.50 16.90 5.36
C PRO A 52 1.29 15.44 4.95
N TRP A 53 1.80 15.06 3.79
CA TRP A 53 1.60 13.77 3.11
C TRP A 53 2.15 12.56 3.87
N ASP A 54 3.15 12.79 4.73
CA ASP A 54 3.82 11.78 5.58
C ASP A 54 3.05 11.46 6.87
N THR A 55 1.88 12.06 7.06
CA THR A 55 1.00 11.80 8.20
C THR A 55 -0.13 10.85 7.86
N LYS A 56 -0.58 10.06 8.86
CA LYS A 56 -1.77 9.20 8.72
C LYS A 56 -3.04 9.95 9.14
N ALA A 57 -3.20 11.19 8.65
CA ALA A 57 -4.33 12.05 8.97
C ALA A 57 -5.59 11.63 8.21
N ALA A 58 -6.75 11.63 8.87
CA ALA A 58 -8.03 11.24 8.29
C ALA A 58 -8.39 12.03 7.01
N GLY A 59 -8.05 13.31 6.95
CA GLY A 59 -8.29 14.17 5.78
C GLY A 59 -7.60 13.72 4.50
N LEU A 60 -6.52 12.93 4.60
CA LEU A 60 -5.81 12.37 3.44
C LEU A 60 -6.53 11.16 2.82
N TYR A 61 -7.47 10.55 3.54
CA TYR A 61 -8.19 9.36 3.08
C TYR A 61 -9.42 9.67 2.23
N MET A 62 -9.86 10.92 2.13
CA MET A 62 -11.01 11.28 1.32
C MET A 62 -10.85 10.84 -0.15
N ILE A 63 -9.72 11.18 -0.78
CA ILE A 63 -9.44 10.77 -2.15
C ILE A 63 -9.25 9.24 -2.28
N CYS A 64 -8.73 8.59 -1.23
CA CYS A 64 -8.59 7.13 -1.19
C CYS A 64 -9.97 6.46 -1.17
N THR A 65 -10.90 6.96 -0.35
CA THR A 65 -12.29 6.48 -0.28
C THR A 65 -13.00 6.64 -1.62
N LEU A 66 -12.90 7.82 -2.25
CA LEU A 66 -13.48 8.06 -3.57
C LEU A 66 -12.91 7.12 -4.64
N SER A 67 -11.59 6.90 -4.62
CA SER A 67 -10.91 5.98 -5.55
C SER A 67 -11.36 4.53 -5.33
N LYS A 68 -11.47 4.11 -4.09
CA LYS A 68 -11.93 2.76 -3.70
C LYS A 68 -13.35 2.50 -4.18
N HIS A 69 -14.29 3.40 -3.91
CA HIS A 69 -15.69 3.28 -4.33
C HIS A 69 -15.81 3.21 -5.86
N GLU A 70 -15.03 4.01 -6.59
CA GLU A 70 -15.03 3.96 -8.06
C GLU A 70 -14.47 2.63 -8.59
N ALA A 71 -13.39 2.11 -7.97
CA ALA A 71 -12.83 0.81 -8.31
C ALA A 71 -13.85 -0.31 -8.10
N GLU A 72 -14.51 -0.34 -6.95
CA GLU A 72 -15.54 -1.34 -6.62
C GLU A 72 -16.73 -1.28 -7.57
N ALA A 73 -17.20 -0.09 -7.94
CA ALA A 73 -18.26 0.10 -8.92
C ALA A 73 -17.88 -0.43 -10.32
N GLN A 74 -16.59 -0.49 -10.65
CA GLN A 74 -16.05 -1.03 -11.89
C GLN A 74 -15.67 -2.53 -11.79
N GLY A 75 -15.91 -3.18 -10.66
CA GLY A 75 -15.60 -4.61 -10.43
C GLY A 75 -14.13 -4.88 -10.08
N PHE A 76 -13.37 -3.86 -9.69
CA PHE A 76 -12.02 -4.00 -9.14
C PHE A 76 -12.05 -4.08 -7.61
N THR A 77 -11.01 -4.67 -7.03
CA THR A 77 -10.90 -4.82 -5.57
C THR A 77 -10.41 -3.54 -4.91
N ASP A 78 -9.53 -2.78 -5.56
CA ASP A 78 -8.93 -1.55 -5.04
C ASP A 78 -8.45 -0.68 -6.21
N SER A 79 -7.78 0.42 -5.91
CA SER A 79 -7.30 1.38 -6.90
C SER A 79 -5.82 1.69 -6.70
N LEU A 80 -5.04 1.69 -7.79
CA LEU A 80 -3.69 2.25 -7.81
C LEU A 80 -3.78 3.76 -7.99
N MET A 81 -3.11 4.50 -7.14
CA MET A 81 -3.03 5.96 -7.19
C MET A 81 -1.69 6.41 -7.75
N LEU A 82 -1.70 7.47 -8.51
CA LEU A 82 -0.51 8.13 -9.02
C LEU A 82 -0.21 9.38 -8.17
N ASP A 83 1.05 9.81 -8.16
CA ASP A 83 1.44 11.10 -7.61
C ASP A 83 1.00 12.27 -8.52
N CYS A 84 1.25 13.51 -8.10
CA CYS A 84 0.90 14.71 -8.87
C CYS A 84 1.63 14.80 -10.22
N GLU A 85 2.79 14.14 -10.36
CA GLU A 85 3.60 14.09 -11.58
C GLU A 85 3.21 12.94 -12.51
N GLY A 86 2.33 12.03 -12.06
CA GLY A 86 1.88 10.88 -12.83
C GLY A 86 2.73 9.63 -12.66
N ASN A 87 3.63 9.57 -11.69
CA ASN A 87 4.30 8.33 -11.31
C ASN A 87 3.39 7.48 -10.43
N ILE A 88 3.63 6.19 -10.39
CA ILE A 88 2.96 5.29 -9.44
C ILE A 88 3.33 5.70 -8.02
N ALA A 89 2.33 5.83 -7.16
CA ALA A 89 2.49 6.14 -5.74
C ALA A 89 2.21 4.91 -4.87
N GLU A 90 0.95 4.65 -4.58
CA GLU A 90 0.49 3.57 -3.72
C GLU A 90 -0.94 3.14 -4.11
N ALA A 91 -1.49 2.10 -3.49
CA ALA A 91 -2.93 1.83 -3.53
C ALA A 91 -3.68 2.71 -2.52
N THR A 92 -5.02 2.56 -2.39
CA THR A 92 -5.81 3.45 -1.54
C THR A 92 -5.46 3.38 -0.05
N GLY A 93 -4.88 2.28 0.41
CA GLY A 93 -4.50 2.08 1.82
C GLY A 93 -3.27 1.18 2.00
N ALA A 94 -2.46 0.97 0.96
CA ALA A 94 -1.31 0.07 0.98
C ALA A 94 -0.24 0.50 -0.02
N ASN A 95 1.03 0.28 0.31
CA ASN A 95 2.14 0.51 -0.62
C ASN A 95 2.23 -0.61 -1.66
N VAL A 96 2.87 -0.35 -2.79
CA VAL A 96 2.98 -1.27 -3.93
C VAL A 96 4.42 -1.67 -4.21
N PHE A 97 4.60 -2.92 -4.60
CA PHE A 97 5.86 -3.49 -5.08
C PHE A 97 5.63 -4.20 -6.41
N PHE A 98 6.64 -4.12 -7.27
CA PHE A 98 6.68 -4.81 -8.55
C PHE A 98 7.91 -5.71 -8.60
N LYS A 99 7.77 -6.89 -9.21
CA LYS A 99 8.88 -7.82 -9.46
C LYS A 99 9.19 -7.83 -10.95
N ASN A 100 10.46 -7.61 -11.31
CA ASN A 100 10.91 -7.73 -12.69
C ASN A 100 11.31 -9.19 -13.03
N GLN A 101 11.72 -9.43 -14.28
CA GLN A 101 12.15 -10.75 -14.75
C GLN A 101 13.44 -11.22 -14.08
N SER A 102 14.34 -10.31 -13.71
CA SER A 102 15.61 -10.64 -13.02
C SER A 102 15.40 -11.01 -11.54
N GLY A 103 14.18 -10.91 -11.01
CA GLY A 103 13.89 -11.20 -9.61
C GLY A 103 14.07 -10.01 -8.67
N GLU A 104 14.41 -8.82 -9.18
CA GLU A 104 14.50 -7.61 -8.38
C GLU A 104 13.10 -7.09 -8.04
N LEU A 105 12.97 -6.49 -6.86
CA LEU A 105 11.78 -5.76 -6.45
C LEU A 105 11.95 -4.27 -6.68
N HIS A 106 10.94 -3.65 -7.23
CA HIS A 106 10.86 -2.20 -7.42
C HIS A 106 9.67 -1.65 -6.63
N THR A 107 9.88 -0.54 -5.92
CA THR A 107 8.82 0.14 -5.19
C THR A 107 8.96 1.65 -5.33
N PRO A 108 7.86 2.41 -5.39
CA PRO A 108 7.93 3.87 -5.46
C PRO A 108 8.63 4.48 -4.24
N ILE A 109 9.35 5.59 -4.46
CA ILE A 109 9.91 6.42 -3.39
C ILE A 109 8.75 7.10 -2.67
N PRO A 110 8.65 6.99 -1.33
CA PRO A 110 7.56 7.57 -0.56
C PRO A 110 7.77 9.07 -0.32
N ASP A 111 7.62 9.88 -1.36
CA ASP A 111 7.77 11.34 -1.36
C ASP A 111 6.44 12.11 -1.43
N SER A 112 5.32 11.41 -1.59
CA SER A 112 3.97 11.96 -1.67
C SER A 112 2.90 11.06 -1.02
N PHE A 113 3.34 10.01 -0.32
CA PHE A 113 2.50 9.01 0.34
C PHE A 113 3.26 8.38 1.52
N LEU A 114 2.56 7.63 2.37
CA LEU A 114 3.14 7.06 3.58
C LEU A 114 4.24 6.03 3.29
N ASP A 115 5.41 6.18 3.93
CA ASP A 115 6.40 5.11 4.03
C ASP A 115 5.94 4.09 5.07
N GLY A 116 5.16 3.11 4.62
CA GLY A 116 4.49 2.14 5.47
C GLY A 116 5.46 1.27 6.28
N ILE A 117 5.10 0.96 7.54
CA ILE A 117 5.89 0.07 8.39
C ILE A 117 6.05 -1.30 7.71
N THR A 118 4.97 -1.87 7.19
CA THR A 118 5.02 -3.15 6.46
C THR A 118 5.92 -3.06 5.22
N ARG A 119 5.86 -1.96 4.46
CA ARG A 119 6.77 -1.72 3.34
C ARG A 119 8.23 -1.82 3.77
N ARG A 120 8.63 -1.11 4.82
CA ARG A 120 10.01 -1.14 5.36
C ARG A 120 10.44 -2.53 5.82
N GLU A 121 9.54 -3.27 6.48
CA GLU A 121 9.84 -4.64 6.91
C GLU A 121 10.01 -5.59 5.73
N ILE A 122 9.21 -5.46 4.68
CA ILE A 122 9.36 -6.26 3.45
C ILE A 122 10.69 -5.95 2.75
N ILE A 123 11.12 -4.69 2.72
CA ILE A 123 12.45 -4.31 2.18
C ILE A 123 13.56 -5.00 2.99
N LYS A 124 13.48 -5.00 4.32
CA LYS A 124 14.47 -5.69 5.18
C LYS A 124 14.48 -7.20 4.95
N ILE A 125 13.31 -7.83 4.91
CA ILE A 125 13.17 -9.27 4.64
C ILE A 125 13.75 -9.62 3.28
N ALA A 126 13.43 -8.86 2.24
CA ALA A 126 13.96 -9.06 0.89
C ALA A 126 15.48 -8.96 0.86
N ASN A 127 16.07 -7.92 1.46
CA ASN A 127 17.50 -7.72 1.57
C ASN A 127 18.19 -8.87 2.32
N THR A 128 17.59 -9.35 3.43
CA THR A 128 18.13 -10.51 4.17
C THR A 128 18.13 -11.79 3.32
N LYS A 129 17.20 -11.93 2.40
CA LYS A 129 17.12 -13.03 1.44
C LYS A 129 17.99 -12.84 0.19
N GLY A 130 18.76 -11.76 0.11
CA GLY A 130 19.60 -11.44 -1.06
C GLY A 130 18.79 -10.94 -2.27
N ILE A 131 17.52 -10.54 -2.06
CA ILE A 131 16.67 -9.97 -3.12
C ILE A 131 16.96 -8.48 -3.18
N LYS A 132 17.42 -8.00 -4.34
CA LYS A 132 17.67 -6.59 -4.57
C LYS A 132 16.35 -5.81 -4.60
N VAL A 133 16.25 -4.74 -3.80
CA VAL A 133 15.12 -3.81 -3.80
C VAL A 133 15.58 -2.45 -4.32
N VAL A 134 14.84 -1.92 -5.30
CA VAL A 134 15.11 -0.64 -5.94
C VAL A 134 13.96 0.32 -5.62
N GLU A 135 14.24 1.33 -4.81
CA GLU A 135 13.31 2.43 -4.54
C GLU A 135 13.50 3.52 -5.60
N ARG A 136 12.49 3.79 -6.41
CA ARG A 136 12.58 4.76 -7.50
C ARG A 136 11.20 5.27 -7.94
N LYS A 137 11.16 6.35 -8.70
CA LYS A 137 9.95 6.73 -9.43
C LYS A 137 9.68 5.71 -10.54
N ILE A 138 8.42 5.33 -10.70
CA ILE A 138 7.96 4.31 -11.66
C ILE A 138 6.81 4.91 -12.45
N ARG A 139 6.93 4.89 -13.78
CA ARG A 139 5.83 5.32 -14.67
C ARG A 139 4.82 4.18 -14.87
N PRO A 140 3.52 4.49 -15.04
CA PRO A 140 2.52 3.46 -15.31
C PRO A 140 2.83 2.57 -16.52
N GLU A 141 3.47 3.13 -17.55
CA GLU A 141 3.83 2.39 -18.76
C GLU A 141 4.88 1.30 -18.53
N GLU A 142 5.70 1.44 -17.48
CA GLU A 142 6.71 0.44 -17.09
C GLU A 142 6.08 -0.84 -16.49
N MET A 143 4.79 -0.80 -16.14
CA MET A 143 4.10 -2.00 -15.61
C MET A 143 4.15 -3.19 -16.59
N LYS A 144 4.31 -2.96 -17.88
CA LYS A 144 4.49 -4.01 -18.89
C LYS A 144 5.78 -4.83 -18.72
N ASP A 145 6.79 -4.27 -18.05
CA ASP A 145 8.11 -4.86 -17.87
C ASP A 145 8.21 -5.68 -16.55
N PHE A 146 7.17 -5.63 -15.74
CA PHE A 146 7.08 -6.38 -14.49
C PHE A 146 6.23 -7.64 -14.64
N ILE A 147 6.65 -8.71 -13.96
CA ILE A 147 5.98 -10.03 -14.01
C ILE A 147 5.20 -10.36 -12.76
N GLY A 148 5.43 -9.65 -11.65
CA GLY A 148 4.73 -9.81 -10.38
C GLY A 148 4.44 -8.47 -9.74
N CYS A 149 3.37 -8.41 -8.95
CA CYS A 149 2.97 -7.22 -8.20
C CYS A 149 2.32 -7.64 -6.89
N PHE A 150 2.55 -6.87 -5.82
CA PHE A 150 1.87 -7.05 -4.55
C PHE A 150 1.76 -5.74 -3.76
N LEU A 151 0.81 -5.71 -2.85
CA LEU A 151 0.60 -4.62 -1.90
C LEU A 151 1.14 -4.98 -0.53
N THR A 152 1.49 -3.94 0.25
CA THR A 152 1.91 -4.09 1.64
C THR A 152 1.22 -3.07 2.54
N GLY A 153 0.73 -3.53 3.68
CA GLY A 153 0.08 -2.68 4.70
C GLY A 153 -0.25 -3.46 5.96
N THR A 154 -0.56 -2.79 7.05
CA THR A 154 -0.86 -3.47 8.33
C THR A 154 -2.07 -4.41 8.18
N ALA A 155 -3.15 -3.94 7.57
CA ALA A 155 -4.35 -4.75 7.35
C ALA A 155 -4.24 -5.63 6.09
N ALA A 156 -3.60 -5.13 5.04
CA ALA A 156 -3.38 -5.87 3.79
C ALA A 156 -2.27 -6.94 3.91
N GLU A 157 -1.37 -6.77 4.89
CA GLU A 157 -0.16 -7.61 5.04
C GLU A 157 0.65 -7.64 3.74
N VAL A 158 0.89 -8.80 3.16
CA VAL A 158 1.40 -8.95 1.79
C VAL A 158 0.27 -9.52 0.95
N THR A 159 -0.25 -8.73 0.02
CA THR A 159 -1.38 -9.13 -0.82
C THR A 159 -0.97 -9.12 -2.29
N PRO A 160 -0.95 -10.28 -2.97
CA PRO A 160 -0.66 -10.35 -4.39
C PRO A 160 -1.66 -9.57 -5.23
N VAL A 161 -1.18 -8.96 -6.32
CA VAL A 161 -1.98 -8.27 -7.33
C VAL A 161 -1.85 -9.04 -8.64
N SER A 162 -2.98 -9.45 -9.22
CA SER A 162 -3.01 -10.17 -10.50
C SER A 162 -3.24 -9.26 -11.70
N GLN A 163 -3.81 -8.06 -11.48
CA GLN A 163 -4.13 -7.13 -12.56
C GLN A 163 -4.13 -5.68 -12.07
N ILE A 164 -3.56 -4.78 -12.86
CA ILE A 164 -3.74 -3.33 -12.72
C ILE A 164 -4.18 -2.78 -14.08
N ALA A 165 -5.41 -2.33 -14.19
CA ALA A 165 -6.02 -1.91 -15.45
C ALA A 165 -5.82 -2.98 -16.56
N LYS A 166 -5.04 -2.68 -17.60
CA LYS A 166 -4.74 -3.60 -18.70
C LYS A 166 -3.52 -4.51 -18.45
N TYR A 167 -2.76 -4.29 -17.37
CA TYR A 167 -1.52 -5.02 -17.08
C TYR A 167 -1.81 -6.22 -16.18
N ASN A 168 -1.27 -7.39 -16.53
CA ASN A 168 -1.44 -8.63 -15.78
C ASN A 168 -0.13 -9.07 -15.13
N PHE A 169 -0.22 -9.58 -13.91
CA PHE A 169 0.89 -10.03 -13.10
C PHE A 169 0.67 -11.47 -12.63
N LYS A 170 1.75 -12.19 -12.40
CA LYS A 170 1.69 -13.55 -11.86
C LYS A 170 1.85 -13.52 -10.34
N VAL A 171 0.98 -14.24 -9.65
CA VAL A 171 1.26 -14.62 -8.26
C VAL A 171 2.38 -15.66 -8.29
N CYS A 172 3.54 -15.34 -7.74
CA CYS A 172 4.75 -16.17 -7.83
C CYS A 172 5.31 -16.49 -6.45
N ASN A 173 6.11 -17.55 -6.37
CA ASN A 173 6.68 -18.07 -5.11
C ASN A 173 7.40 -16.98 -4.31
N LEU A 174 8.10 -16.04 -4.96
CA LEU A 174 8.77 -14.96 -4.25
C LEU A 174 7.80 -14.12 -3.39
N ILE A 175 6.60 -13.84 -3.91
CA ILE A 175 5.59 -13.06 -3.16
C ILE A 175 5.06 -13.89 -1.99
N THR A 176 4.82 -15.18 -2.20
CA THR A 176 4.39 -16.11 -1.15
C THR A 176 5.46 -16.25 -0.06
N ASP A 177 6.73 -16.41 -0.43
CA ASP A 177 7.86 -16.52 0.50
C ASP A 177 8.06 -15.25 1.34
N LEU A 178 7.79 -14.07 0.75
CA LEU A 178 7.82 -12.81 1.48
C LEU A 178 6.64 -12.70 2.46
N ASP A 179 5.43 -13.12 2.04
CA ASP A 179 4.27 -13.16 2.92
C ASP A 179 4.51 -14.11 4.11
N GLU A 180 4.97 -15.34 3.86
CA GLU A 180 5.29 -16.30 4.93
C GLU A 180 6.34 -15.76 5.90
N SER A 181 7.40 -15.13 5.39
CA SER A 181 8.43 -14.53 6.23
C SER A 181 7.88 -13.37 7.07
N TYR A 182 7.00 -12.55 6.50
CA TYR A 182 6.33 -11.48 7.22
C TYR A 182 5.36 -12.04 8.28
N GLN A 183 4.55 -13.05 7.94
CA GLN A 183 3.65 -13.72 8.89
C GLN A 183 4.42 -14.28 10.09
N ASN A 184 5.56 -14.96 9.84
CA ASN A 184 6.42 -15.49 10.88
C ASN A 184 7.00 -14.38 11.77
N LEU A 185 7.30 -13.21 11.23
CA LEU A 185 7.80 -12.07 11.98
C LEU A 185 6.72 -11.49 12.93
N VAL A 186 5.52 -11.25 12.40
CA VAL A 186 4.47 -10.52 13.16
C VAL A 186 3.63 -11.42 14.07
N ARG A 187 3.64 -12.75 13.84
CA ARG A 187 2.92 -13.74 14.64
C ARG A 187 3.84 -14.63 15.49
N LYS A 188 5.10 -14.25 15.65
CA LYS A 188 5.98 -14.93 16.59
C LYS A 188 5.31 -14.92 17.96
N LYS A 189 4.90 -16.11 18.45
CA LYS A 189 4.57 -16.28 19.87
C LYS A 189 5.82 -15.89 20.65
N SER A 190 5.76 -14.85 21.48
CA SER A 190 6.81 -14.65 22.49
C SER A 190 6.93 -15.96 23.25
N ALA A 191 8.13 -16.52 23.32
CA ALA A 191 8.40 -17.60 24.25
C ALA A 191 8.03 -17.06 25.65
N ALA A 192 7.01 -17.66 26.25
CA ALA A 192 6.58 -17.36 27.61
C ALA A 192 7.67 -17.80 28.60
#